data_63e7e7c2e65dbc4f77a205ac3191ddfa
#
_entry.id   63e7e7c2e65dbc4f77a205ac3191ddfa
#
_cell.length_a   1.000
_cell.length_b   1.000
_cell.length_c   1.000
_cell.angle_alpha   90.00
_cell.angle_beta   90.00
_cell.angle_gamma   90.00
#
_symmetry.space_group_name_H-M   'P 1'
#
loop_
_entity.id
_entity.type
_entity.pdbx_description
1 polymer ?
#
loop_
_entity_poly.entity_id
_entity_poly.type
_entity_poly.pdbx_seq_one_letter_code
_entity_poly.pdbx_strand_id
1 'polypeptide(L)'
;DDMQFRRKRINRKITQENNTENEKRQQEQISAPSAILMEASTGQIIYEKNPDEKLPPASVTKVMTLLLIFDALESGQIKLADEVTTSEYAASMGGSQVFLEPGETQTVDTLIKCISVASANDACVSMAEYICGNEEEFVAKMNKRAKNLGMKNTHFVNCNGLDADGHLTTARDIALMSKELIITYPQIFDYCNIWMENITHKTQKGESEFGLTNTNKLIRQYEYATGLKTGSTGKAKFCVSATGRKDDIDLIAVIMAADDSKARVRDAITLLNYGFGKCQKYTEKEQKKISPVEVRGGTEKR
;
A
#
# COMPACT_ATOMS: atom_id res chain seq x y z
N ASP A 1 -13.95 -45.86 24.15
CA ASP A 1 -14.33 -44.86 23.10
C ASP A 1 -14.69 -43.49 23.70
N ASP A 2 -15.33 -43.46 24.87
CA ASP A 2 -15.78 -42.19 25.49
C ASP A 2 -14.59 -41.36 26.05
N MET A 3 -13.52 -41.98 26.52
CA MET A 3 -12.33 -41.25 27.02
C MET A 3 -11.48 -40.61 25.94
N GLN A 4 -11.41 -41.19 24.74
CA GLN A 4 -10.69 -40.58 23.60
C GLN A 4 -11.48 -39.42 23.01
N PHE A 5 -12.81 -39.48 23.00
CA PHE A 5 -13.68 -38.39 22.57
C PHE A 5 -13.63 -37.19 23.52
N ARG A 6 -13.62 -37.41 24.83
CA ARG A 6 -13.44 -36.37 25.86
C ARG A 6 -12.06 -35.72 25.77
N ARG A 7 -10.98 -36.46 25.56
CA ARG A 7 -9.61 -35.93 25.38
C ARG A 7 -9.50 -35.06 24.11
N LYS A 8 -10.10 -35.47 22.99
CA LYS A 8 -10.14 -34.65 21.75
C LYS A 8 -10.94 -33.39 21.90
N ARG A 9 -12.03 -33.39 22.66
CA ARG A 9 -12.87 -32.23 22.94
C ARG A 9 -12.20 -31.24 23.89
N ILE A 10 -11.48 -31.73 24.90
CA ILE A 10 -10.67 -30.91 25.83
C ILE A 10 -9.49 -30.27 25.08
N ASN A 11 -8.76 -31.00 24.29
CA ASN A 11 -7.64 -30.48 23.51
C ASN A 11 -8.09 -29.44 22.46
N ARG A 12 -9.26 -29.59 21.83
CA ARG A 12 -9.82 -28.57 20.95
C ARG A 12 -10.22 -27.30 21.70
N LYS A 13 -10.81 -27.43 22.90
CA LYS A 13 -11.14 -26.26 23.73
C LYS A 13 -9.90 -25.52 24.20
N ILE A 14 -8.89 -26.20 24.68
CA ILE A 14 -7.62 -25.61 25.13
C ILE A 14 -6.89 -24.94 23.96
N THR A 15 -6.93 -25.51 22.75
CA THR A 15 -6.32 -24.90 21.56
C THR A 15 -7.09 -23.65 21.10
N GLN A 16 -8.41 -23.62 21.22
CA GLN A 16 -9.24 -22.45 20.92
C GLN A 16 -9.08 -21.34 21.97
N GLU A 17 -9.02 -21.68 23.25
CA GLU A 17 -8.80 -20.72 24.33
C GLU A 17 -7.39 -20.10 24.27
N ASN A 18 -6.36 -20.90 23.99
CA ASN A 18 -4.99 -20.40 23.78
C ASN A 18 -4.85 -19.52 22.52
N ASN A 19 -5.59 -19.81 21.46
CA ASN A 19 -5.64 -18.94 20.29
C ASN A 19 -6.32 -17.59 20.58
N THR A 20 -7.43 -17.61 21.32
CA THR A 20 -8.15 -16.37 21.72
C THR A 20 -7.35 -15.52 22.71
N GLU A 21 -6.62 -16.11 23.65
CA GLU A 21 -5.74 -15.34 24.55
C GLU A 21 -4.52 -14.76 23.83
N ASN A 22 -3.91 -15.51 22.89
CA ASN A 22 -2.82 -15.00 22.06
C ASN A 22 -3.28 -13.87 21.13
N GLU A 23 -4.48 -13.98 20.56
CA GLU A 23 -5.10 -12.93 19.76
C GLU A 23 -5.40 -11.68 20.59
N LYS A 24 -5.89 -11.83 21.82
CA LYS A 24 -6.09 -10.70 22.75
C LYS A 24 -4.77 -10.06 23.16
N ARG A 25 -3.74 -10.82 23.50
CA ARG A 25 -2.41 -10.29 23.85
C ARG A 25 -1.77 -9.53 22.69
N GLN A 26 -2.03 -9.92 21.44
CA GLN A 26 -1.51 -9.22 20.26
C GLN A 26 -2.33 -7.99 19.91
N GLN A 27 -3.65 -8.00 20.14
CA GLN A 27 -4.47 -6.78 20.06
C GLN A 27 -3.99 -5.70 21.04
N GLU A 28 -3.53 -6.11 22.24
CA GLU A 28 -2.95 -5.21 23.24
C GLU A 28 -1.54 -4.70 22.84
N GLN A 29 -0.83 -5.38 21.91
CA GLN A 29 0.49 -4.97 21.45
C GLN A 29 0.47 -3.89 20.37
N ILE A 30 -0.64 -3.71 19.65
CA ILE A 30 -0.80 -2.67 18.63
C ILE A 30 -1.32 -1.41 19.29
N SER A 31 -0.48 -0.38 19.37
CA SER A 31 -0.81 0.89 20.02
C SER A 31 -1.66 1.81 19.15
N ALA A 32 -1.57 1.69 17.83
CA ALA A 32 -2.36 2.50 16.90
C ALA A 32 -3.86 2.23 17.08
N PRO A 33 -4.73 3.26 16.95
CA PRO A 33 -6.17 3.12 17.13
C PRO A 33 -6.86 2.33 16.01
N SER A 34 -6.26 2.28 14.82
CA SER A 34 -6.78 1.53 13.66
C SER A 34 -5.65 0.83 12.93
N ALA A 35 -5.85 -0.44 12.60
CA ALA A 35 -4.88 -1.26 11.89
C ALA A 35 -5.53 -2.44 11.18
N ILE A 36 -4.86 -2.96 10.15
CA ILE A 36 -5.25 -4.18 9.44
C ILE A 36 -4.01 -4.91 8.92
N LEU A 37 -4.09 -6.23 8.86
CA LEU A 37 -3.10 -7.09 8.22
C LEU A 37 -3.78 -7.97 7.19
N MET A 38 -3.30 -7.93 5.96
CA MET A 38 -3.85 -8.68 4.83
C MET A 38 -2.75 -9.53 4.17
N GLU A 39 -3.09 -10.76 3.78
CA GLU A 39 -2.30 -11.53 2.83
C GLU A 39 -2.63 -11.04 1.41
N ALA A 40 -1.60 -10.62 0.67
CA ALA A 40 -1.81 -9.84 -0.55
C ALA A 40 -2.35 -10.66 -1.74
N SER A 41 -1.95 -11.93 -1.89
CA SER A 41 -2.34 -12.74 -3.05
C SER A 41 -3.83 -13.10 -3.03
N THR A 42 -4.38 -13.35 -1.86
CA THR A 42 -5.78 -13.75 -1.66
C THR A 42 -6.70 -12.62 -1.19
N GLY A 43 -6.11 -11.60 -0.56
CA GLY A 43 -6.87 -10.56 0.15
C GLY A 43 -7.42 -11.00 1.50
N GLN A 44 -6.98 -12.16 2.02
CA GLN A 44 -7.42 -12.65 3.32
C GLN A 44 -6.95 -11.72 4.44
N ILE A 45 -7.88 -11.33 5.31
CA ILE A 45 -7.59 -10.55 6.51
C ILE A 45 -7.12 -11.49 7.62
N ILE A 46 -5.95 -11.17 8.19
CA ILE A 46 -5.31 -11.97 9.26
C ILE A 46 -5.52 -11.30 10.62
N TYR A 47 -5.55 -9.98 10.65
CA TYR A 47 -5.75 -9.17 11.84
C TYR A 47 -6.49 -7.89 11.50
N GLU A 48 -7.35 -7.43 12.41
CA GLU A 48 -8.01 -6.13 12.27
C GLU A 48 -8.29 -5.50 13.63
N LYS A 49 -8.14 -4.17 13.67
CA LYS A 49 -8.49 -3.31 14.81
C LYS A 49 -9.11 -2.04 14.27
N ASN A 50 -10.40 -1.81 14.56
CA ASN A 50 -11.15 -0.67 14.01
C ASN A 50 -10.83 -0.40 12.52
N PRO A 51 -10.92 -1.41 11.63
CA PRO A 51 -10.38 -1.32 10.28
C PRO A 51 -11.20 -0.39 9.38
N ASP A 52 -12.43 -0.08 9.76
CA ASP A 52 -13.38 0.74 9.00
C ASP A 52 -13.57 2.15 9.59
N GLU A 53 -12.75 2.54 10.55
CA GLU A 53 -12.73 3.90 11.09
C GLU A 53 -12.23 4.87 10.01
N LYS A 54 -13.03 5.91 9.73
CA LYS A 54 -12.68 6.95 8.75
C LYS A 54 -11.68 7.92 9.35
N LEU A 55 -10.49 7.95 8.78
CA LEU A 55 -9.36 8.74 9.24
C LEU A 55 -8.67 9.44 8.06
N PRO A 56 -8.01 10.59 8.30
CA PRO A 56 -7.16 11.22 7.29
C PRO A 56 -5.96 10.31 6.99
N PRO A 57 -5.66 10.04 5.71
CA PRO A 57 -4.57 9.14 5.32
C PRO A 57 -3.20 9.81 5.23
N ALA A 58 -3.14 11.14 5.23
CA ALA A 58 -1.92 11.88 4.86
C ALA A 58 -1.34 11.36 3.53
N SER A 59 -0.02 11.29 3.40
CA SER A 59 0.64 10.86 2.17
C SER A 59 0.44 9.39 1.78
N VAL A 60 -0.23 8.57 2.60
CA VAL A 60 -0.68 7.24 2.15
C VAL A 60 -1.68 7.33 0.99
N THR A 61 -2.34 8.48 0.83
CA THR A 61 -3.11 8.86 -0.38
C THR A 61 -2.34 8.57 -1.67
N LYS A 62 -1.01 8.76 -1.67
CA LYS A 62 -0.16 8.59 -2.85
C LYS A 62 -0.09 7.16 -3.38
N VAL A 63 -0.53 6.17 -2.59
CA VAL A 63 -0.72 4.80 -3.10
C VAL A 63 -1.73 4.80 -4.24
N MET A 64 -2.84 5.53 -4.12
CA MET A 64 -3.81 5.69 -5.22
C MET A 64 -3.22 6.51 -6.38
N THR A 65 -2.49 7.56 -6.10
CA THR A 65 -1.82 8.37 -7.13
C THR A 65 -0.86 7.51 -7.95
N LEU A 66 -0.03 6.71 -7.29
CA LEU A 66 0.89 5.78 -7.94
C LEU A 66 0.12 4.70 -8.75
N LEU A 67 -0.97 4.17 -8.20
CA LEU A 67 -1.81 3.20 -8.90
C LEU A 67 -2.33 3.77 -10.23
N LEU A 68 -2.83 5.01 -10.24
CA LEU A 68 -3.29 5.66 -11.47
C LEU A 68 -2.15 5.97 -12.44
N ILE A 69 -0.97 6.30 -11.96
CA ILE A 69 0.22 6.49 -12.80
C ILE A 69 0.58 5.16 -13.50
N PHE A 70 0.60 4.05 -12.77
CA PHE A 70 0.85 2.74 -13.36
C PHE A 70 -0.27 2.26 -14.29
N ASP A 71 -1.54 2.56 -13.98
CA ASP A 71 -2.66 2.33 -14.90
C ASP A 71 -2.44 3.07 -16.24
N ALA A 72 -1.96 4.32 -16.19
CA ALA A 72 -1.68 5.11 -17.39
C ALA A 72 -0.46 4.58 -18.18
N LEU A 73 0.57 4.07 -17.48
CA LEU A 73 1.71 3.41 -18.10
C LEU A 73 1.29 2.10 -18.80
N GLU A 74 0.51 1.27 -18.14
CA GLU A 74 0.04 -0.02 -18.66
C GLU A 74 -0.86 0.17 -19.89
N SER A 75 -1.74 1.17 -19.88
CA SER A 75 -2.59 1.50 -21.03
C SER A 75 -1.84 2.14 -22.21
N GLY A 76 -0.57 2.48 -22.04
CA GLY A 76 0.24 3.19 -23.04
C GLY A 76 -0.12 4.68 -23.19
N GLN A 77 -0.95 5.23 -22.30
CA GLN A 77 -1.28 6.65 -22.28
C GLN A 77 -0.04 7.51 -22.03
N ILE A 78 0.84 7.05 -21.15
CA ILE A 78 2.14 7.68 -20.83
C ILE A 78 3.26 6.65 -20.89
N LYS A 79 4.50 7.14 -20.95
CA LYS A 79 5.73 6.33 -20.95
C LYS A 79 6.68 6.84 -19.87
N LEU A 80 7.55 5.97 -19.35
CA LEU A 80 8.54 6.35 -18.34
C LEU A 80 9.49 7.46 -18.80
N ALA A 81 9.81 7.50 -20.09
CA ALA A 81 10.69 8.50 -20.68
C ALA A 81 10.01 9.81 -21.07
N ASP A 82 8.67 9.91 -20.92
CA ASP A 82 7.97 11.14 -21.24
C ASP A 82 8.42 12.27 -20.31
N GLU A 83 8.63 13.46 -20.89
CA GLU A 83 8.96 14.66 -20.13
C GLU A 83 7.69 15.39 -19.68
N VAL A 84 7.64 15.65 -18.39
CA VAL A 84 6.51 16.36 -17.73
C VAL A 84 6.96 17.72 -17.29
N THR A 85 6.27 18.76 -17.76
CA THR A 85 6.54 20.14 -17.39
C THR A 85 5.78 20.52 -16.11
N THR A 86 6.48 21.09 -15.13
CA THR A 86 5.90 21.53 -13.88
C THR A 86 5.17 22.84 -14.07
N SER A 87 3.89 22.90 -13.66
CA SER A 87 3.10 24.14 -13.64
C SER A 87 3.44 25.01 -12.42
N GLU A 88 3.02 26.27 -12.45
CA GLU A 88 3.09 27.15 -11.28
C GLU A 88 2.30 26.58 -10.10
N TYR A 89 1.15 25.99 -10.37
CA TYR A 89 0.32 25.35 -9.34
C TYR A 89 1.01 24.15 -8.70
N ALA A 90 1.58 23.24 -9.48
CA ALA A 90 2.35 22.10 -8.96
C ALA A 90 3.55 22.57 -8.13
N ALA A 91 4.30 23.56 -8.62
CA ALA A 91 5.45 24.11 -7.91
C ALA A 91 5.08 24.83 -6.60
N SER A 92 3.82 25.26 -6.45
CA SER A 92 3.32 25.95 -5.25
C SER A 92 2.95 25.03 -4.09
N MET A 93 3.01 23.72 -4.29
CA MET A 93 2.61 22.76 -3.26
C MET A 93 3.50 22.86 -2.02
N GLY A 94 2.84 22.88 -0.85
CA GLY A 94 3.47 22.81 0.44
C GLY A 94 3.70 21.38 0.91
N GLY A 95 4.20 21.23 2.12
CA GLY A 95 4.50 19.92 2.72
C GLY A 95 5.74 19.28 2.11
N SER A 96 5.76 17.97 2.03
CA SER A 96 6.87 17.23 1.40
C SER A 96 6.95 17.54 -0.08
N GLN A 97 8.12 17.92 -0.57
CA GLN A 97 8.33 18.34 -1.94
C GLN A 97 9.80 18.17 -2.34
N VAL A 98 10.06 18.15 -3.64
CA VAL A 98 11.40 18.13 -4.21
C VAL A 98 11.78 19.46 -4.86
N PHE A 99 10.97 20.49 -4.64
CA PHE A 99 11.20 21.87 -5.08
C PHE A 99 11.30 22.01 -6.61
N LEU A 100 10.36 21.38 -7.32
CA LEU A 100 10.22 21.58 -8.75
C LEU A 100 9.91 23.08 -9.04
N GLU A 101 10.63 23.65 -10.00
CA GLU A 101 10.39 25.03 -10.44
C GLU A 101 9.36 25.07 -11.58
N PRO A 102 8.55 26.15 -11.68
CA PRO A 102 7.66 26.33 -12.84
C PRO A 102 8.43 26.29 -14.17
N GLY A 103 7.95 25.49 -15.11
CA GLY A 103 8.59 25.30 -16.41
C GLY A 103 9.71 24.27 -16.43
N GLU A 104 10.13 23.76 -15.28
CA GLU A 104 11.06 22.63 -15.19
C GLU A 104 10.44 21.36 -15.77
N THR A 105 11.25 20.56 -16.47
CA THR A 105 10.84 19.23 -16.95
C THR A 105 11.57 18.12 -16.19
N GLN A 106 10.82 17.06 -15.89
CA GLN A 106 11.35 15.81 -15.36
C GLN A 106 10.68 14.65 -16.08
N THR A 107 11.35 13.52 -16.18
CA THR A 107 10.73 12.32 -16.73
C THR A 107 9.67 11.73 -15.80
N VAL A 108 8.71 11.01 -16.35
CA VAL A 108 7.73 10.23 -15.56
C VAL A 108 8.44 9.32 -14.57
N ASP A 109 9.51 8.61 -15.01
CA ASP A 109 10.33 7.75 -14.15
C ASP A 109 10.88 8.51 -12.93
N THR A 110 11.48 9.68 -13.15
CA THR A 110 12.00 10.52 -12.06
C THR A 110 10.88 11.01 -11.12
N LEU A 111 9.73 11.40 -11.66
CA LEU A 111 8.60 11.83 -10.84
C LEU A 111 8.03 10.71 -9.99
N ILE A 112 7.98 9.48 -10.49
CA ILE A 112 7.60 8.30 -9.68
C ILE A 112 8.59 8.11 -8.51
N LYS A 113 9.88 8.27 -8.74
CA LYS A 113 10.89 8.24 -7.66
C LYS A 113 10.67 9.34 -6.63
N CYS A 114 10.41 10.57 -7.06
CA CYS A 114 10.11 11.68 -6.18
C CYS A 114 8.88 11.41 -5.29
N ILE A 115 7.83 10.82 -5.85
CA ILE A 115 6.60 10.47 -5.13
C ILE A 115 6.85 9.31 -4.14
N SER A 116 7.48 8.24 -4.61
CA SER A 116 7.67 7.01 -3.84
C SER A 116 8.69 7.17 -2.72
N VAL A 117 9.79 7.87 -2.97
CA VAL A 117 10.93 8.01 -2.05
C VAL A 117 10.77 9.22 -1.13
N ALA A 118 10.61 10.39 -1.70
CA ALA A 118 10.56 11.66 -0.96
C ALA A 118 9.13 12.12 -0.64
N SER A 119 8.11 11.40 -1.09
CA SER A 119 6.72 11.78 -0.85
C SER A 119 6.35 13.15 -1.43
N ALA A 120 6.88 13.51 -2.59
CA ALA A 120 6.81 14.84 -3.17
C ALA A 120 5.40 15.23 -3.63
N ASN A 121 4.81 16.23 -2.98
CA ASN A 121 3.48 16.74 -3.32
C ASN A 121 3.46 17.45 -4.68
N ASP A 122 4.52 18.21 -5.01
CA ASP A 122 4.70 18.87 -6.30
C ASP A 122 4.78 17.86 -7.45
N ALA A 123 5.50 16.76 -7.28
CA ALA A 123 5.55 15.68 -8.26
C ALA A 123 4.18 14.99 -8.46
N CYS A 124 3.39 14.83 -7.40
CA CYS A 124 2.02 14.29 -7.50
C CYS A 124 1.14 15.16 -8.38
N VAL A 125 1.12 16.46 -8.15
CA VAL A 125 0.31 17.40 -8.92
C VAL A 125 0.80 17.46 -10.37
N SER A 126 2.12 17.46 -10.60
CA SER A 126 2.69 17.41 -11.96
C SER A 126 2.22 16.19 -12.73
N MET A 127 2.20 15.02 -12.10
CA MET A 127 1.71 13.79 -12.73
C MET A 127 0.19 13.81 -12.93
N ALA A 128 -0.57 14.35 -11.98
CA ALA A 128 -2.01 14.48 -12.09
C ALA A 128 -2.39 15.36 -13.29
N GLU A 129 -1.74 16.50 -13.45
CA GLU A 129 -1.95 17.42 -14.58
C GLU A 129 -1.52 16.77 -15.90
N TYR A 130 -0.40 16.04 -15.92
CA TYR A 130 0.07 15.36 -17.11
C TYR A 130 -0.90 14.28 -17.61
N ILE A 131 -1.48 13.50 -16.69
CA ILE A 131 -2.39 12.39 -17.04
C ILE A 131 -3.79 12.89 -17.37
N CYS A 132 -4.33 13.86 -16.61
CA CYS A 132 -5.72 14.29 -16.67
C CYS A 132 -5.92 15.77 -17.08
N GLY A 133 -4.86 16.54 -17.29
CA GLY A 133 -4.93 17.95 -17.62
C GLY A 133 -5.02 18.88 -16.41
N ASN A 134 -5.62 18.44 -15.31
CA ASN A 134 -5.69 19.15 -14.03
C ASN A 134 -5.87 18.17 -12.86
N GLU A 135 -5.64 18.66 -11.64
CA GLU A 135 -5.77 17.84 -10.43
C GLU A 135 -7.22 17.42 -10.16
N GLU A 136 -8.21 18.26 -10.44
CA GLU A 136 -9.62 17.96 -10.19
C GLU A 136 -10.09 16.73 -10.96
N GLU A 137 -9.77 16.64 -12.24
CA GLU A 137 -10.08 15.48 -13.07
C GLU A 137 -9.33 14.21 -12.60
N PHE A 138 -8.09 14.37 -12.14
CA PHE A 138 -7.32 13.27 -11.57
C PHE A 138 -7.95 12.77 -10.26
N VAL A 139 -8.39 13.65 -9.39
CA VAL A 139 -9.07 13.30 -8.14
C VAL A 139 -10.41 12.61 -8.41
N ALA A 140 -11.16 13.05 -9.41
CA ALA A 140 -12.36 12.35 -9.85
C ALA A 140 -12.05 10.89 -10.28
N LYS A 141 -10.93 10.71 -10.99
CA LYS A 141 -10.43 9.38 -11.38
C LYS A 141 -10.00 8.54 -10.17
N MET A 142 -9.34 9.17 -9.17
CA MET A 142 -8.99 8.50 -7.90
C MET A 142 -10.24 7.96 -7.20
N ASN A 143 -11.29 8.77 -7.07
CA ASN A 143 -12.55 8.37 -6.43
C ASN A 143 -13.27 7.27 -7.22
N LYS A 144 -13.25 7.34 -8.55
CA LYS A 144 -13.79 6.28 -9.41
C LYS A 144 -13.02 4.96 -9.22
N ARG A 145 -11.70 5.01 -9.18
CA ARG A 145 -10.85 3.83 -8.96
C ARG A 145 -11.09 3.22 -7.58
N ALA A 146 -11.20 4.06 -6.55
CA ALA A 146 -11.56 3.63 -5.20
C ALA A 146 -12.90 2.87 -5.17
N LYS A 147 -13.91 3.41 -5.84
CA LYS A 147 -15.21 2.75 -5.95
C LYS A 147 -15.10 1.38 -6.65
N ASN A 148 -14.34 1.30 -7.73
CA ASN A 148 -14.13 0.04 -8.47
C ASN A 148 -13.40 -1.01 -7.64
N LEU A 149 -12.52 -0.60 -6.72
CA LEU A 149 -11.81 -1.49 -5.78
C LEU A 149 -12.66 -1.89 -4.56
N GLY A 150 -13.87 -1.35 -4.42
CA GLY A 150 -14.71 -1.61 -3.25
C GLY A 150 -14.30 -0.83 -1.99
N MET A 151 -13.56 0.27 -2.14
CA MET A 151 -13.17 1.17 -1.06
C MET A 151 -14.37 2.03 -0.64
N LYS A 152 -15.27 1.45 0.15
CA LYS A 152 -16.60 2.01 0.45
C LYS A 152 -16.58 3.24 1.35
N ASN A 153 -15.50 3.44 2.10
CA ASN A 153 -15.37 4.49 3.11
C ASN A 153 -14.24 5.48 2.77
N THR A 154 -13.93 5.62 1.48
CA THR A 154 -12.88 6.51 1.00
C THR A 154 -13.43 7.62 0.13
N HIS A 155 -12.94 8.84 0.40
CA HIS A 155 -13.14 9.99 -0.45
C HIS A 155 -11.87 10.81 -0.52
N PHE A 156 -11.33 10.98 -1.72
CA PHE A 156 -10.17 11.82 -1.99
C PHE A 156 -10.60 13.21 -2.41
N VAL A 157 -9.94 14.22 -1.86
CA VAL A 157 -10.12 15.65 -2.19
C VAL A 157 -8.92 16.18 -2.97
N ASN A 158 -7.76 15.58 -2.79
CA ASN A 158 -6.53 15.93 -3.51
C ASN A 158 -5.70 14.67 -3.82
N CYS A 159 -4.65 14.82 -4.61
CA CYS A 159 -3.82 13.72 -5.07
C CYS A 159 -2.58 13.43 -4.20
N ASN A 160 -2.32 14.22 -3.16
CA ASN A 160 -1.06 14.12 -2.40
C ASN A 160 -1.24 13.81 -0.90
N GLY A 161 -2.42 14.01 -0.34
CA GLY A 161 -2.74 13.69 1.05
C GLY A 161 -2.60 14.86 2.02
N LEU A 162 -2.47 16.09 1.55
CA LEU A 162 -2.60 17.27 2.40
C LEU A 162 -3.98 17.28 3.07
N ASP A 163 -4.03 17.71 4.33
CA ASP A 163 -5.27 17.76 5.10
C ASP A 163 -6.31 18.62 4.40
N ALA A 164 -7.50 18.05 4.18
CA ALA A 164 -8.64 18.72 3.61
C ALA A 164 -9.92 18.14 4.18
N ASP A 165 -10.96 18.98 4.30
CA ASP A 165 -12.25 18.51 4.79
C ASP A 165 -12.82 17.43 3.87
N GLY A 166 -13.21 16.31 4.46
CA GLY A 166 -13.75 15.17 3.73
C GLY A 166 -12.71 14.24 3.07
N HIS A 167 -11.41 14.56 3.15
CA HIS A 167 -10.34 13.67 2.66
C HIS A 167 -10.08 12.57 3.67
N LEU A 168 -10.79 11.46 3.54
CA LEU A 168 -10.83 10.37 4.51
C LEU A 168 -10.74 9.00 3.82
N THR A 169 -10.20 8.04 4.56
CA THR A 169 -10.14 6.63 4.17
C THR A 169 -10.17 5.75 5.42
N THR A 170 -9.97 4.45 5.25
CA THR A 170 -9.90 3.47 6.34
C THR A 170 -8.70 2.56 6.16
N ALA A 171 -8.29 1.87 7.22
CA ALA A 171 -7.22 0.88 7.14
C ALA A 171 -7.56 -0.23 6.12
N ARG A 172 -8.80 -0.70 6.11
CA ARG A 172 -9.28 -1.70 5.13
C ARG A 172 -9.17 -1.20 3.69
N ASP A 173 -9.63 0.01 3.43
CA ASP A 173 -9.60 0.58 2.09
C ASP A 173 -8.17 0.82 1.60
N ILE A 174 -7.27 1.26 2.49
CA ILE A 174 -5.84 1.37 2.16
C ILE A 174 -5.25 0.00 1.80
N ALA A 175 -5.60 -1.05 2.54
CA ALA A 175 -5.14 -2.41 2.22
C ALA A 175 -5.61 -2.85 0.83
N LEU A 176 -6.84 -2.51 0.43
CA LEU A 176 -7.38 -2.83 -0.90
C LEU A 176 -6.59 -2.14 -2.02
N MET A 177 -6.35 -0.83 -1.92
CA MET A 177 -5.57 -0.14 -2.96
C MET A 177 -4.09 -0.54 -2.95
N SER A 178 -3.53 -0.84 -1.78
CA SER A 178 -2.16 -1.32 -1.68
C SER A 178 -1.99 -2.70 -2.32
N LYS A 179 -2.94 -3.61 -2.09
CA LYS A 179 -3.00 -4.93 -2.73
C LYS A 179 -3.05 -4.78 -4.25
N GLU A 180 -3.96 -3.94 -4.77
CA GLU A 180 -4.08 -3.71 -6.21
C GLU A 180 -2.77 -3.20 -6.81
N LEU A 181 -2.12 -2.23 -6.16
CA LEU A 181 -0.86 -1.68 -6.64
C LEU A 181 0.25 -2.74 -6.70
N ILE A 182 0.48 -3.48 -5.62
CA ILE A 182 1.62 -4.41 -5.55
C ILE A 182 1.42 -5.70 -6.35
N ILE A 183 0.18 -6.16 -6.51
CA ILE A 183 -0.12 -7.38 -7.26
C ILE A 183 -0.17 -7.11 -8.76
N THR A 184 -0.83 -6.02 -9.17
CA THR A 184 -0.96 -5.66 -10.59
C THR A 184 0.32 -5.07 -11.13
N TYR A 185 1.02 -4.27 -10.33
CA TYR A 185 2.23 -3.53 -10.73
C TYR A 185 3.40 -3.78 -9.78
N PRO A 186 3.96 -5.00 -9.72
CA PRO A 186 5.05 -5.33 -8.81
C PRO A 186 6.31 -4.50 -9.04
N GLN A 187 6.46 -3.85 -10.19
CA GLN A 187 7.53 -2.89 -10.46
C GLN A 187 7.55 -1.69 -9.51
N ILE A 188 6.46 -1.43 -8.74
CA ILE A 188 6.46 -0.41 -7.69
C ILE A 188 7.56 -0.67 -6.66
N PHE A 189 7.92 -1.93 -6.42
CA PHE A 189 8.98 -2.28 -5.48
C PHE A 189 10.36 -1.78 -5.89
N ASP A 190 10.60 -1.58 -7.19
CA ASP A 190 11.85 -0.98 -7.69
C ASP A 190 11.99 0.49 -7.28
N TYR A 191 10.87 1.17 -7.01
CA TYR A 191 10.84 2.56 -6.57
C TYR A 191 10.76 2.71 -5.06
N CYS A 192 9.81 2.05 -4.40
CA CYS A 192 9.57 2.25 -2.98
C CYS A 192 10.65 1.64 -2.06
N ASN A 193 11.56 0.83 -2.61
CA ASN A 193 12.73 0.31 -1.90
C ASN A 193 14.01 1.15 -2.06
N ILE A 194 13.99 2.18 -2.89
CA ILE A 194 15.12 3.11 -2.99
C ILE A 194 15.29 3.82 -1.64
N TRP A 195 16.45 3.70 -1.01
CA TRP A 195 16.73 4.41 0.22
C TRP A 195 17.16 5.85 -0.02
N MET A 196 18.10 6.05 -0.90
CA MET A 196 18.61 7.37 -1.31
C MET A 196 18.94 7.36 -2.79
N GLU A 197 18.60 8.43 -3.50
CA GLU A 197 18.97 8.64 -4.90
C GLU A 197 18.99 10.13 -5.20
N ASN A 198 19.87 10.57 -6.08
CA ASN A 198 19.90 11.95 -6.56
C ASN A 198 19.04 12.10 -7.81
N ILE A 199 18.38 13.24 -7.91
CA ILE A 199 17.78 13.74 -9.15
C ILE A 199 18.45 15.02 -9.57
N THR A 200 18.42 15.34 -10.87
CA THR A 200 18.97 16.56 -11.41
C THR A 200 17.87 17.51 -11.78
N HIS A 201 17.82 18.68 -11.11
CA HIS A 201 16.99 19.79 -11.54
C HIS A 201 17.64 20.48 -12.74
N LYS A 202 16.86 20.67 -13.80
CA LYS A 202 17.27 21.43 -14.99
C LYS A 202 16.37 22.65 -15.13
N THR A 203 16.87 23.80 -14.72
CA THR A 203 16.14 25.05 -14.71
C THR A 203 16.85 26.10 -15.55
N GLN A 204 16.23 27.26 -15.72
CA GLN A 204 16.89 28.39 -16.40
C GLN A 204 18.15 28.90 -15.68
N LYS A 205 18.30 28.56 -14.39
CA LYS A 205 19.49 28.89 -13.58
C LYS A 205 20.63 27.89 -13.74
N GLY A 206 20.42 26.82 -14.50
CA GLY A 206 21.37 25.73 -14.71
C GLY A 206 20.91 24.41 -14.10
N GLU A 207 21.85 23.48 -13.99
CA GLU A 207 21.64 22.16 -13.40
C GLU A 207 22.07 22.14 -11.94
N SER A 208 21.30 21.44 -11.09
CA SER A 208 21.64 21.21 -9.69
C SER A 208 21.15 19.83 -9.25
N GLU A 209 21.97 19.16 -8.42
CA GLU A 209 21.61 17.88 -7.82
C GLU A 209 20.74 18.08 -6.58
N PHE A 210 19.74 17.19 -6.43
CA PHE A 210 18.89 17.12 -5.26
C PHE A 210 18.79 15.67 -4.75
N GLY A 211 19.10 15.46 -3.47
CA GLY A 211 19.07 14.14 -2.84
C GLY A 211 17.69 13.75 -2.38
N LEU A 212 17.17 12.64 -2.86
CA LEU A 212 15.98 11.97 -2.33
C LEU A 212 16.39 11.05 -1.18
N THR A 213 15.65 11.09 -0.08
CA THR A 213 15.78 10.14 1.02
C THR A 213 14.42 9.55 1.34
N ASN A 214 14.33 8.22 1.46
CA ASN A 214 13.07 7.54 1.68
C ASN A 214 12.49 7.89 3.05
N THR A 215 11.22 8.28 3.05
CA THR A 215 10.46 8.56 4.26
C THR A 215 10.12 7.31 5.06
N ASN A 216 10.15 6.15 4.41
CA ASN A 216 9.82 4.86 5.02
C ASN A 216 11.05 4.20 5.65
N LYS A 217 11.31 4.49 6.91
CA LYS A 217 12.43 3.91 7.66
C LYS A 217 12.31 2.40 7.87
N LEU A 218 11.11 1.84 7.70
CA LEU A 218 10.86 0.39 7.84
C LEU A 218 11.76 -0.42 6.91
N ILE A 219 12.02 0.06 5.67
CA ILE A 219 12.87 -0.65 4.70
C ILE A 219 14.32 -0.83 5.14
N ARG A 220 14.77 -0.07 6.15
CA ARG A 220 16.10 -0.19 6.75
C ARG A 220 16.10 -0.89 8.13
N GLN A 221 14.92 -1.03 8.74
CA GLN A 221 14.79 -1.55 10.10
C GLN A 221 14.23 -2.98 10.15
N TYR A 222 13.66 -3.45 9.03
CA TYR A 222 13.02 -4.75 8.97
C TYR A 222 13.44 -5.50 7.70
N GLU A 223 14.10 -6.64 7.87
CA GLU A 223 14.72 -7.38 6.77
C GLU A 223 13.74 -7.86 5.68
N TYR A 224 12.48 -8.11 6.05
CA TYR A 224 11.45 -8.56 5.11
C TYR A 224 10.64 -7.41 4.49
N ALA A 225 10.94 -6.16 4.84
CA ALA A 225 10.21 -5.01 4.30
C ALA A 225 10.44 -4.84 2.80
N THR A 226 9.35 -4.65 2.05
CA THR A 226 9.36 -4.38 0.61
C THR A 226 8.84 -2.98 0.24
N GLY A 227 8.21 -2.26 1.17
CA GLY A 227 7.65 -0.92 0.96
C GLY A 227 6.59 -0.61 2.04
N LEU A 228 5.54 0.15 1.82
CA LEU A 228 5.10 0.72 0.54
C LEU A 228 5.10 2.25 0.61
N LYS A 229 4.33 2.84 1.56
CA LYS A 229 4.17 4.29 1.70
C LYS A 229 3.84 4.70 3.13
N THR A 230 4.51 5.74 3.60
CA THR A 230 4.22 6.43 4.86
C THR A 230 3.41 7.69 4.63
N GLY A 231 2.78 8.19 5.68
CA GLY A 231 2.15 9.49 5.70
C GLY A 231 2.07 10.06 7.12
N SER A 232 2.16 11.38 7.25
CA SER A 232 1.92 12.07 8.51
C SER A 232 1.49 13.51 8.26
N THR A 233 0.51 13.96 9.03
CA THR A 233 0.10 15.35 9.18
C THR A 233 -0.32 15.57 10.62
N GLY A 234 -0.56 16.81 11.01
CA GLY A 234 -1.06 17.13 12.34
C GLY A 234 -2.39 16.43 12.66
N LYS A 235 -3.28 16.29 11.68
CA LYS A 235 -4.58 15.63 11.84
C LYS A 235 -4.48 14.10 11.72
N ALA A 236 -3.72 13.62 10.75
CA ALA A 236 -3.58 12.19 10.50
C ALA A 236 -2.69 11.46 11.52
N LYS A 237 -1.86 12.19 12.26
CA LYS A 237 -0.77 11.63 13.03
C LYS A 237 0.15 10.80 12.12
N PHE A 238 0.52 9.58 12.50
CA PHE A 238 1.48 8.76 11.76
C PHE A 238 0.81 7.53 11.18
N CYS A 239 0.83 7.44 9.85
CA CYS A 239 0.23 6.36 9.07
C CYS A 239 1.28 5.63 8.24
N VAL A 240 1.03 4.36 7.95
CA VAL A 240 1.83 3.59 6.99
C VAL A 240 0.98 2.49 6.36
N SER A 241 1.14 2.29 5.05
CA SER A 241 0.88 1.02 4.40
C SER A 241 2.23 0.33 4.23
N ALA A 242 2.49 -0.67 5.05
CA ALA A 242 3.73 -1.43 5.06
C ALA A 242 3.55 -2.74 4.31
N THR A 243 4.50 -3.08 3.45
CA THR A 243 4.54 -4.37 2.78
C THR A 243 5.77 -5.15 3.17
N GLY A 244 5.64 -6.46 3.25
CA GLY A 244 6.73 -7.36 3.54
C GLY A 244 6.61 -8.66 2.77
N ARG A 245 7.75 -9.28 2.47
CA ARG A 245 7.81 -10.59 1.81
C ARG A 245 8.73 -11.53 2.56
N LYS A 246 8.23 -12.72 2.83
CA LYS A 246 9.00 -13.82 3.38
C LYS A 246 8.45 -15.14 2.84
N ASP A 247 9.33 -16.03 2.40
CA ASP A 247 8.98 -17.37 1.88
C ASP A 247 7.88 -17.33 0.80
N ASP A 248 7.98 -16.36 -0.13
CA ASP A 248 7.01 -16.06 -1.20
C ASP A 248 5.60 -15.66 -0.70
N ILE A 249 5.48 -15.24 0.54
CA ILE A 249 4.24 -14.68 1.10
C ILE A 249 4.38 -13.17 1.17
N ASP A 250 3.47 -12.46 0.54
CA ASP A 250 3.37 -11.00 0.60
C ASP A 250 2.28 -10.58 1.59
N LEU A 251 2.67 -9.76 2.55
CA LEU A 251 1.76 -9.19 3.55
C LEU A 251 1.68 -7.67 3.44
N ILE A 252 0.50 -7.15 3.75
CA ILE A 252 0.22 -5.73 3.85
C ILE A 252 -0.25 -5.43 5.27
N ALA A 253 0.51 -4.59 5.98
CA ALA A 253 0.15 -4.09 7.31
C ALA A 253 -0.14 -2.59 7.21
N VAL A 254 -1.37 -2.19 7.49
CA VAL A 254 -1.78 -0.79 7.51
C VAL A 254 -1.92 -0.33 8.95
N ILE A 255 -1.24 0.75 9.29
CA ILE A 255 -1.29 1.41 10.60
C ILE A 255 -1.81 2.83 10.39
N MET A 256 -2.85 3.22 11.13
CA MET A 256 -3.47 4.53 11.06
C MET A 256 -3.41 5.25 12.41
N ALA A 257 -3.12 6.53 12.36
CA ALA A 257 -3.16 7.44 13.51
C ALA A 257 -2.27 7.02 14.69
N ALA A 258 -1.11 6.40 14.44
CA ALA A 258 -0.12 6.13 15.49
C ALA A 258 0.38 7.44 16.10
N ASP A 259 0.75 7.42 17.38
CA ASP A 259 1.13 8.62 18.12
C ASP A 259 2.44 9.23 17.65
N ASP A 260 3.38 8.40 17.18
CA ASP A 260 4.67 8.83 16.67
C ASP A 260 5.22 7.87 15.60
N SER A 261 6.33 8.28 14.98
CA SER A 261 6.99 7.51 13.93
C SER A 261 7.54 6.16 14.44
N LYS A 262 7.98 6.08 15.69
CA LYS A 262 8.51 4.83 16.27
C LYS A 262 7.40 3.83 16.54
N ALA A 263 6.26 4.31 17.08
CA ALA A 263 5.07 3.50 17.30
C ALA A 263 4.54 2.93 15.98
N ARG A 264 4.47 3.75 14.93
CA ARG A 264 4.08 3.33 13.59
C ARG A 264 4.93 2.17 13.06
N VAL A 265 6.24 2.28 13.15
CA VAL A 265 7.18 1.23 12.69
C VAL A 265 7.07 -0.02 13.55
N ARG A 266 7.04 0.13 14.88
CA ARG A 266 6.89 -0.99 15.81
C ARG A 266 5.61 -1.79 15.54
N ASP A 267 4.48 -1.11 15.41
CA ASP A 267 3.19 -1.74 15.16
C ASP A 267 3.17 -2.48 13.81
N ALA A 268 3.77 -1.87 12.76
CA ALA A 268 3.88 -2.51 11.44
C ALA A 268 4.74 -3.79 11.51
N ILE A 269 5.88 -3.76 12.16
CA ILE A 269 6.75 -4.94 12.34
C ILE A 269 6.04 -6.03 13.14
N THR A 270 5.33 -5.65 14.21
CA THR A 270 4.56 -6.59 15.04
C THR A 270 3.51 -7.31 14.20
N LEU A 271 2.75 -6.60 13.37
CA LEU A 271 1.75 -7.21 12.49
C LEU A 271 2.39 -8.11 11.42
N LEU A 272 3.45 -7.65 10.76
CA LEU A 272 4.12 -8.45 9.73
C LEU A 272 4.69 -9.75 10.31
N ASN A 273 5.36 -9.70 11.45
CA ASN A 273 5.86 -10.88 12.15
C ASN A 273 4.72 -11.84 12.54
N TYR A 274 3.61 -11.31 13.03
CA TYR A 274 2.43 -12.10 13.33
C TYR A 274 1.90 -12.83 12.09
N GLY A 275 1.76 -12.12 10.98
CA GLY A 275 1.28 -12.69 9.73
C GLY A 275 2.20 -13.77 9.18
N PHE A 276 3.50 -13.54 9.17
CA PHE A 276 4.47 -14.55 8.72
C PHE A 276 4.49 -15.79 9.60
N GLY A 277 4.18 -15.66 10.89
CA GLY A 277 4.00 -16.82 11.79
C GLY A 277 2.70 -17.60 11.57
N LYS A 278 1.68 -16.97 10.97
CA LYS A 278 0.36 -17.59 10.72
C LYS A 278 0.19 -18.14 9.31
N CYS A 279 0.87 -17.56 8.32
CA CYS A 279 0.74 -17.92 6.92
C CYS A 279 1.71 -19.04 6.56
N GLN A 280 1.21 -20.03 5.80
CA GLN A 280 2.02 -21.05 5.18
C GLN A 280 1.63 -21.15 3.71
N LYS A 281 2.65 -21.22 2.83
CA LYS A 281 2.42 -21.46 1.41
C LYS A 281 1.98 -22.90 1.21
N TYR A 282 0.75 -23.07 0.74
CA TYR A 282 0.29 -24.37 0.28
C TYR A 282 0.77 -24.59 -1.15
N THR A 283 1.61 -25.61 -1.35
CA THR A 283 2.01 -26.07 -2.68
C THR A 283 1.37 -27.44 -2.89
N GLU A 284 0.44 -27.52 -3.83
CA GLU A 284 -0.14 -28.81 -4.20
C GLU A 284 0.95 -29.66 -4.85
N LYS A 285 1.40 -30.69 -4.14
CA LYS A 285 2.53 -31.52 -4.56
C LYS A 285 2.19 -32.53 -5.65
N GLU A 286 0.91 -32.80 -5.92
CA GLU A 286 0.47 -33.69 -7.00
C GLU A 286 -0.91 -33.27 -7.51
N GLN A 287 -1.04 -33.11 -8.81
CA GLN A 287 -2.34 -33.23 -9.45
C GLN A 287 -2.83 -34.65 -9.22
N LYS A 288 -3.80 -34.87 -8.33
CA LYS A 288 -4.51 -36.14 -8.26
C LYS A 288 -5.07 -36.38 -9.65
N LYS A 289 -4.54 -37.40 -10.34
CA LYS A 289 -5.16 -37.89 -11.57
C LYS A 289 -6.59 -38.24 -11.21
N ILE A 290 -7.52 -37.40 -11.65
CA ILE A 290 -8.94 -37.70 -11.56
C ILE A 290 -9.17 -38.89 -12.47
N SER A 291 -9.59 -40.02 -11.90
CA SER A 291 -9.95 -41.20 -12.69
C SER A 291 -11.09 -40.79 -13.65
N PRO A 292 -11.05 -41.23 -14.92
CA PRO A 292 -12.11 -40.89 -15.87
C PRO A 292 -13.47 -41.32 -15.29
N VAL A 293 -14.41 -40.41 -15.27
CA VAL A 293 -15.79 -40.69 -14.87
C VAL A 293 -16.53 -41.15 -16.10
N GLU A 294 -17.17 -42.32 -16.03
CA GLU A 294 -17.99 -42.85 -17.10
C GLU A 294 -19.26 -41.99 -17.24
N VAL A 295 -19.37 -41.23 -18.34
CA VAL A 295 -20.55 -40.40 -18.64
C VAL A 295 -21.53 -41.23 -19.43
N ARG A 296 -22.63 -41.64 -18.80
CA ARG A 296 -23.73 -42.34 -19.53
C ARG A 296 -24.45 -41.33 -20.44
N GLY A 297 -24.40 -41.59 -21.75
CA GLY A 297 -25.09 -40.78 -22.78
C GLY A 297 -24.19 -39.82 -23.54
N GLY A 298 -22.89 -39.80 -23.34
CA GLY A 298 -21.93 -39.04 -24.14
C GLY A 298 -21.49 -39.80 -25.39
N THR A 299 -21.36 -39.09 -26.51
CA THR A 299 -20.90 -39.66 -27.80
C THR A 299 -19.37 -39.75 -27.92
N GLU A 300 -18.62 -39.20 -26.99
CA GLU A 300 -17.14 -39.24 -26.98
C GLU A 300 -16.58 -39.63 -25.60
N LYS A 301 -15.57 -40.49 -25.60
CA LYS A 301 -14.76 -40.78 -24.39
C LYS A 301 -13.74 -39.68 -24.20
N ARG A 302 -13.85 -38.92 -23.11
CA ARG A 302 -12.81 -38.02 -22.65
C ARG A 302 -12.04 -38.59 -21.47
#